data_7c6b33036eda6145ca9f30118cfb118b
#
_entry.id   7c6b33036eda6145ca9f30118cfb118b
#
_cell.length_a   1.000
_cell.length_b   1.000
_cell.length_c   1.000
_cell.angle_alpha   90.00
_cell.angle_beta   90.00
_cell.angle_gamma   90.00
#
_symmetry.space_group_name_H-M   'P 1'
#
loop_
_entity.id
_entity.type
_entity.pdbx_description
1 polymer ?
#
loop_
_entity_poly.entity_id
_entity_poly.type
_entity_poly.pdbx_seq_one_letter_code
_entity_poly.pdbx_strand_id
1 'polypeptide(L)'
;IRLNCVNTFRENGMDEPPIFLVSNKNVCHYDFPVLMDKLISDLPVYKRHNFMLSLPNITDSVIEKKQQSLKQRIWLEGFAADVMNIIPSLTFLWDSDLETLKKSMKFYRTVFGMDEASLQKLARNWKIEVDQVEAMIKSPAVFKPTDEKTIQERLSRYIQESRLANHYLVTKNHHRKEIYYLKYYFLDMVTEDAKTLLKQICLRNKLLSN
;
A
#
# COMPACT_ATOMS: atom_id res chain seq x y z
N ILE A 1 -14.40 -29.49 11.53
CA ILE A 1 -14.62 -28.31 12.40
C ILE A 1 -15.75 -27.45 11.84
N ARG A 2 -15.66 -26.92 10.59
CA ARG A 2 -16.69 -26.05 10.01
C ARG A 2 -18.08 -26.67 10.03
N LEU A 3 -18.21 -27.93 9.60
CA LEU A 3 -19.49 -28.64 9.58
C LEU A 3 -20.08 -28.76 10.99
N ASN A 4 -19.28 -29.06 12.01
CA ASN A 4 -19.74 -29.15 13.38
C ASN A 4 -20.29 -27.82 13.89
N CYS A 5 -19.60 -26.69 13.58
CA CYS A 5 -20.10 -25.35 13.93
C CYS A 5 -21.44 -25.07 13.26
N VAL A 6 -21.59 -25.34 11.95
CA VAL A 6 -22.85 -25.14 11.20
C VAL A 6 -23.97 -25.96 11.83
N ASN A 7 -23.72 -27.24 12.12
CA ASN A 7 -24.72 -28.11 12.76
C ASN A 7 -25.16 -27.59 14.13
N THR A 8 -24.19 -27.11 14.94
CA THR A 8 -24.50 -26.53 16.25
C THR A 8 -25.41 -25.29 16.14
N PHE A 9 -25.18 -24.40 15.15
CA PHE A 9 -26.07 -23.26 14.93
C PHE A 9 -27.46 -23.70 14.53
N ARG A 10 -27.61 -24.69 13.62
CA ARG A 10 -28.90 -25.23 13.20
C ARG A 10 -29.66 -25.88 14.36
N GLU A 11 -28.97 -26.71 15.14
CA GLU A 11 -29.56 -27.41 16.31
C GLU A 11 -30.07 -26.42 17.35
N ASN A 12 -29.49 -25.21 17.43
CA ASN A 12 -29.94 -24.16 18.35
C ASN A 12 -30.91 -23.16 17.69
N GLY A 13 -31.39 -23.42 16.47
CA GLY A 13 -32.36 -22.55 15.77
C GLY A 13 -31.83 -21.18 15.44
N MET A 14 -30.49 -21.04 15.31
CA MET A 14 -29.84 -19.77 14.95
C MET A 14 -29.54 -19.74 13.46
N ASP A 15 -29.57 -18.53 12.88
CA ASP A 15 -29.13 -18.31 11.52
C ASP A 15 -27.66 -18.73 11.36
N GLU A 16 -27.32 -19.28 10.18
CA GLU A 16 -25.97 -19.73 9.90
C GLU A 16 -25.05 -18.54 9.60
N PRO A 17 -24.16 -18.13 10.55
CA PRO A 17 -23.22 -17.07 10.28
C PRO A 17 -22.09 -17.57 9.35
N PRO A 18 -21.41 -16.70 8.62
CA PRO A 18 -20.22 -17.07 7.87
C PRO A 18 -19.13 -17.56 8.85
N ILE A 19 -18.63 -18.77 8.65
CA ILE A 19 -17.60 -19.39 9.48
C ILE A 19 -16.28 -19.40 8.75
N PHE A 20 -15.25 -18.80 9.36
CA PHE A 20 -13.90 -18.72 8.81
C PHE A 20 -12.93 -19.52 9.67
N LEU A 21 -12.20 -20.44 9.05
CA LEU A 21 -11.09 -21.13 9.69
C LEU A 21 -9.85 -20.28 9.52
N VAL A 22 -9.19 -19.93 10.60
CA VAL A 22 -8.01 -19.09 10.59
C VAL A 22 -6.87 -19.70 11.42
N SER A 23 -5.63 -19.38 11.04
CA SER A 23 -4.45 -19.74 11.80
C SER A 23 -3.81 -18.45 12.38
N ASN A 24 -3.50 -18.46 13.67
CA ASN A 24 -2.75 -17.40 14.32
C ASN A 24 -1.24 -17.44 14.01
N LYS A 25 -0.77 -18.54 13.43
CA LYS A 25 0.66 -18.73 13.07
C LYS A 25 0.95 -18.45 11.61
N ASN A 26 -0.04 -18.66 10.73
CA ASN A 26 0.16 -18.55 9.30
C ASN A 26 -1.05 -17.89 8.62
N VAL A 27 -0.91 -16.61 8.35
CA VAL A 27 -1.96 -15.78 7.72
C VAL A 27 -2.22 -16.10 6.24
N CYS A 28 -1.32 -16.86 5.60
CA CYS A 28 -1.48 -17.28 4.21
C CYS A 28 -2.32 -18.57 4.08
N HIS A 29 -2.66 -19.22 5.18
CA HIS A 29 -3.42 -20.47 5.19
C HIS A 29 -4.87 -20.25 5.59
N TYR A 30 -5.72 -21.18 5.17
CA TYR A 30 -7.15 -21.22 5.45
C TYR A 30 -7.92 -19.99 4.94
N ASP A 31 -8.94 -19.56 5.68
CA ASP A 31 -9.88 -18.52 5.23
C ASP A 31 -9.51 -17.11 5.68
N PHE A 32 -8.30 -16.89 6.23
CA PHE A 32 -7.91 -15.56 6.71
C PHE A 32 -8.00 -14.47 5.63
N PRO A 33 -7.58 -14.72 4.37
CA PRO A 33 -7.78 -13.76 3.28
C PRO A 33 -9.26 -13.43 3.03
N VAL A 34 -10.11 -14.45 3.03
CA VAL A 34 -11.56 -14.31 2.80
C VAL A 34 -12.23 -13.54 3.95
N LEU A 35 -11.81 -13.81 5.20
CA LEU A 35 -12.25 -13.05 6.36
C LEU A 35 -11.90 -11.57 6.24
N MET A 36 -10.67 -11.24 5.79
CA MET A 36 -10.25 -9.84 5.61
C MET A 36 -11.07 -9.13 4.53
N ASP A 37 -11.31 -9.79 3.41
CA ASP A 37 -12.16 -9.23 2.35
C ASP A 37 -13.60 -8.99 2.83
N LYS A 38 -14.16 -9.91 3.59
CA LYS A 38 -15.48 -9.77 4.21
C LYS A 38 -15.52 -8.60 5.19
N LEU A 39 -14.55 -8.49 6.10
CA LEU A 39 -14.45 -7.38 7.03
C LEU A 39 -14.37 -6.02 6.31
N ILE A 40 -13.55 -5.93 5.24
CA ILE A 40 -13.46 -4.71 4.46
C ILE A 40 -14.81 -4.36 3.80
N SER A 41 -15.52 -5.36 3.25
CA SER A 41 -16.80 -5.13 2.55
C SER A 41 -17.92 -4.71 3.50
N ASP A 42 -17.95 -5.25 4.71
CA ASP A 42 -19.00 -5.00 5.69
C ASP A 42 -18.86 -3.67 6.42
N LEU A 43 -17.66 -3.08 6.40
CA LEU A 43 -17.45 -1.78 7.03
C LEU A 43 -18.15 -0.64 6.26
N PRO A 44 -18.73 0.35 6.97
CA PRO A 44 -19.19 1.59 6.36
C PRO A 44 -18.06 2.29 5.59
N VAL A 45 -18.42 2.94 4.48
CA VAL A 45 -17.44 3.54 3.55
C VAL A 45 -16.42 4.44 4.26
N TYR A 46 -16.88 5.28 5.21
CA TYR A 46 -16.02 6.22 5.92
C TYR A 46 -15.00 5.55 6.90
N LYS A 47 -15.28 4.32 7.35
CA LYS A 47 -14.36 3.54 8.20
C LYS A 47 -13.46 2.62 7.36
N ARG A 48 -13.93 2.20 6.20
CA ARG A 48 -13.26 1.23 5.33
C ARG A 48 -11.85 1.66 4.95
N HIS A 49 -11.68 2.92 4.58
CA HIS A 49 -10.38 3.46 4.16
C HIS A 49 -9.31 3.33 5.28
N ASN A 50 -9.59 3.84 6.46
CA ASN A 50 -8.65 3.80 7.59
C ASN A 50 -8.37 2.36 8.04
N PHE A 51 -9.41 1.54 8.13
CA PHE A 51 -9.26 0.12 8.47
C PHE A 51 -8.36 -0.59 7.46
N MET A 52 -8.63 -0.42 6.18
CA MET A 52 -7.85 -1.05 5.12
C MET A 52 -6.37 -0.63 5.15
N LEU A 53 -6.07 0.66 5.35
CA LEU A 53 -4.69 1.14 5.44
C LEU A 53 -3.96 0.60 6.68
N SER A 54 -4.67 0.29 7.76
CA SER A 54 -4.12 -0.29 8.98
C SER A 54 -3.86 -1.80 8.91
N LEU A 55 -4.46 -2.50 7.95
CA LEU A 55 -4.28 -3.94 7.81
C LEU A 55 -2.83 -4.30 7.45
N PRO A 56 -2.30 -5.41 7.96
CA PRO A 56 -1.05 -5.95 7.43
C PRO A 56 -1.22 -6.42 5.98
N ASN A 57 -0.13 -6.50 5.24
CA ASN A 57 -0.13 -6.95 3.84
C ASN A 57 -0.19 -8.48 3.78
N ILE A 58 -1.36 -9.03 3.98
CA ILE A 58 -1.59 -10.47 4.11
C ILE A 58 -2.07 -11.13 2.83
N THR A 59 -2.56 -10.36 1.86
CA THR A 59 -2.99 -10.82 0.55
C THR A 59 -2.70 -9.79 -0.53
N ASP A 60 -2.55 -10.26 -1.77
CA ASP A 60 -2.44 -9.36 -2.93
C ASP A 60 -3.68 -8.44 -3.04
N SER A 61 -4.89 -8.95 -2.73
CA SER A 61 -6.13 -8.17 -2.73
C SER A 61 -6.08 -6.99 -1.74
N VAL A 62 -5.58 -7.20 -0.51
CA VAL A 62 -5.41 -6.12 0.47
C VAL A 62 -4.40 -5.08 -0.01
N ILE A 63 -3.27 -5.54 -0.57
CA ILE A 63 -2.24 -4.66 -1.12
C ILE A 63 -2.81 -3.80 -2.26
N GLU A 64 -3.55 -4.40 -3.19
CA GLU A 64 -4.18 -3.70 -4.31
C GLU A 64 -5.25 -2.70 -3.86
N LYS A 65 -6.09 -3.06 -2.90
CA LYS A 65 -7.09 -2.15 -2.33
C LYS A 65 -6.42 -0.95 -1.64
N LYS A 66 -5.30 -1.16 -0.92
CA LYS A 66 -4.49 -0.07 -0.36
C LYS A 66 -3.96 0.85 -1.46
N GLN A 67 -3.38 0.28 -2.51
CA GLN A 67 -2.86 1.03 -3.64
C GLN A 67 -3.96 1.88 -4.30
N GLN A 68 -5.11 1.29 -4.60
CA GLN A 68 -6.24 2.00 -5.21
C GLN A 68 -6.72 3.16 -4.35
N SER A 69 -6.85 2.95 -3.04
CA SER A 69 -7.26 3.97 -2.09
C SER A 69 -6.27 5.13 -2.02
N LEU A 70 -4.96 4.83 -2.04
CA LEU A 70 -3.92 5.85 -2.06
C LEU A 70 -3.84 6.57 -3.42
N LYS A 71 -4.05 5.88 -4.53
CA LYS A 71 -4.18 6.50 -5.87
C LYS A 71 -5.35 7.48 -5.92
N GLN A 72 -6.49 7.10 -5.36
CA GLN A 72 -7.64 8.00 -5.26
C GLN A 72 -7.33 9.23 -4.41
N ARG A 73 -6.61 9.08 -3.31
CA ARG A 73 -6.16 10.21 -2.48
C ARG A 73 -5.21 11.14 -3.24
N ILE A 74 -4.22 10.60 -3.97
CA ILE A 74 -3.31 11.39 -4.80
C ILE A 74 -4.12 12.18 -5.84
N TRP A 75 -5.11 11.56 -6.47
CA TRP A 75 -5.97 12.22 -7.44
C TRP A 75 -6.77 13.38 -6.82
N LEU A 76 -7.36 13.16 -5.64
CA LEU A 76 -8.10 14.20 -4.90
C LEU A 76 -7.20 15.36 -4.47
N GLU A 77 -5.98 15.09 -4.03
CA GLU A 77 -4.97 16.12 -3.71
C GLU A 77 -4.64 16.94 -4.96
N GLY A 78 -4.47 16.30 -6.13
CA GLY A 78 -4.24 16.97 -7.42
C GLY A 78 -5.41 17.85 -7.84
N PHE A 79 -6.61 17.34 -7.76
CA PHE A 79 -7.82 18.08 -8.08
C PHE A 79 -8.03 19.29 -7.16
N ALA A 80 -7.84 19.11 -5.85
CA ALA A 80 -7.95 20.20 -4.88
C ALA A 80 -6.92 21.31 -5.16
N ALA A 81 -5.69 20.94 -5.55
CA ALA A 81 -4.65 21.88 -5.94
C ALA A 81 -5.01 22.68 -7.20
N ASP A 82 -5.63 22.04 -8.19
CA ASP A 82 -6.09 22.71 -9.41
C ASP A 82 -7.23 23.71 -9.12
N VAL A 83 -8.18 23.34 -8.27
CA VAL A 83 -9.27 24.22 -7.83
C VAL A 83 -8.73 25.41 -7.02
N MET A 84 -7.78 25.18 -6.12
CA MET A 84 -7.19 26.26 -5.30
C MET A 84 -6.31 27.22 -6.12
N ASN A 85 -5.76 26.82 -7.25
CA ASN A 85 -5.03 27.71 -8.15
C ASN A 85 -5.94 28.79 -8.80
N ILE A 86 -7.24 28.59 -8.77
CA ILE A 86 -8.21 29.60 -9.24
C ILE A 86 -8.36 30.73 -8.21
N ILE A 87 -7.96 30.51 -6.95
CA ILE A 87 -8.04 31.48 -5.86
C ILE A 87 -6.61 31.96 -5.50
N PRO A 88 -6.14 33.11 -6.03
CA PRO A 88 -4.76 33.56 -5.85
C PRO A 88 -4.29 33.75 -4.40
N SER A 89 -5.22 33.99 -3.48
CA SER A 89 -4.93 34.27 -2.06
C SER A 89 -4.56 33.04 -1.23
N LEU A 90 -4.68 31.81 -1.77
CA LEU A 90 -4.40 30.58 -1.03
C LEU A 90 -3.06 29.90 -1.42
N THR A 91 -2.32 30.47 -2.36
CA THR A 91 -1.08 29.87 -2.88
C THR A 91 0.07 29.83 -1.86
N PHE A 92 0.00 30.63 -0.79
CA PHE A 92 1.04 30.71 0.26
C PHE A 92 0.97 29.57 1.30
N LEU A 93 -0.09 28.73 1.29
CA LEU A 93 -0.30 27.65 2.26
C LEU A 93 0.43 26.34 1.92
N TRP A 94 1.21 26.31 0.84
CA TRP A 94 1.87 25.09 0.39
C TRP A 94 3.30 25.00 0.92
N ASP A 95 3.56 23.97 1.75
CA ASP A 95 4.91 23.46 2.01
C ASP A 95 5.65 23.20 0.70
N SER A 96 6.97 23.32 0.72
CA SER A 96 7.77 23.04 -0.48
C SER A 96 7.37 21.68 -1.05
N ASP A 97 7.14 21.65 -2.36
CA ASP A 97 6.66 20.47 -3.08
C ASP A 97 7.51 19.21 -2.80
N LEU A 98 8.81 19.37 -2.61
CA LEU A 98 9.75 18.31 -2.28
C LEU A 98 9.52 17.74 -0.88
N GLU A 99 9.23 18.58 0.10
CA GLU A 99 8.95 18.13 1.47
C GLU A 99 7.64 17.34 1.54
N THR A 100 6.63 17.79 0.82
CA THR A 100 5.35 17.08 0.67
C THR A 100 5.54 15.72 0.00
N LEU A 101 6.40 15.64 -1.00
CA LEU A 101 6.77 14.38 -1.66
C LEU A 101 7.46 13.42 -0.67
N LYS A 102 8.46 13.88 0.09
CA LYS A 102 9.15 13.09 1.12
C LYS A 102 8.19 12.56 2.18
N LYS A 103 7.27 13.39 2.67
CA LYS A 103 6.21 12.98 3.62
C LYS A 103 5.32 11.89 3.03
N SER A 104 4.91 12.04 1.77
CA SER A 104 4.10 11.04 1.06
C SER A 104 4.85 9.71 0.90
N MET A 105 6.11 9.75 0.50
CA MET A 105 6.96 8.56 0.36
C MET A 105 7.12 7.80 1.69
N LYS A 106 7.41 8.52 2.78
CA LYS A 106 7.50 7.95 4.11
C LYS A 106 6.17 7.30 4.52
N PHE A 107 5.06 7.98 4.27
CA PHE A 107 3.72 7.47 4.54
C PHE A 107 3.43 6.17 3.76
N TYR A 108 3.72 6.12 2.45
CA TYR A 108 3.51 4.89 1.66
C TYR A 108 4.32 3.72 2.20
N ARG A 109 5.60 3.95 2.53
CA ARG A 109 6.43 2.90 3.15
C ARG A 109 5.81 2.37 4.43
N THR A 110 5.34 3.25 5.30
CA THR A 110 4.70 2.84 6.57
C THR A 110 3.42 2.04 6.32
N VAL A 111 2.56 2.50 5.41
CA VAL A 111 1.29 1.80 5.07
C VAL A 111 1.54 0.40 4.52
N PHE A 112 2.61 0.21 3.78
CA PHE A 112 2.98 -1.09 3.19
C PHE A 112 4.02 -1.87 4.02
N GLY A 113 4.33 -1.43 5.25
CA GLY A 113 5.29 -2.12 6.12
C GLY A 113 6.70 -2.20 5.54
N MET A 114 7.09 -1.17 4.78
CA MET A 114 8.42 -1.02 4.16
C MET A 114 9.27 0.01 4.92
N ASP A 115 8.81 0.52 6.04
CA ASP A 115 9.61 1.36 6.93
C ASP A 115 10.69 0.53 7.63
N GLU A 116 11.73 1.22 8.09
CA GLU A 116 12.90 0.58 8.68
C GLU A 116 12.56 -0.35 9.84
N ALA A 117 11.66 0.08 10.72
CA ALA A 117 11.24 -0.72 11.87
C ALA A 117 10.53 -2.01 11.46
N SER A 118 9.69 -1.94 10.42
CA SER A 118 8.97 -3.08 9.84
C SER A 118 9.94 -4.06 9.19
N LEU A 119 10.91 -3.57 8.41
CA LEU A 119 11.92 -4.42 7.76
C LEU A 119 12.85 -5.09 8.79
N GLN A 120 13.27 -4.36 9.83
CA GLN A 120 14.04 -4.92 10.94
C GLN A 120 13.27 -6.01 11.69
N LYS A 121 11.97 -5.81 11.92
CA LYS A 121 11.11 -6.83 12.54
C LYS A 121 11.02 -8.07 11.67
N LEU A 122 10.88 -7.90 10.37
CA LEU A 122 10.82 -9.00 9.40
C LEU A 122 12.15 -9.76 9.36
N ALA A 123 13.28 -9.06 9.31
CA ALA A 123 14.63 -9.65 9.33
C ALA A 123 14.85 -10.50 10.59
N ARG A 124 14.48 -9.96 11.77
CA ARG A 124 14.54 -10.71 13.05
C ARG A 124 13.69 -11.96 13.02
N ASN A 125 12.46 -11.88 12.49
CA ASN A 125 11.57 -13.04 12.37
C ASN A 125 12.14 -14.10 11.43
N TRP A 126 12.85 -13.69 10.40
CA TRP A 126 13.46 -14.58 9.43
C TRP A 126 14.87 -15.04 9.83
N LYS A 127 15.43 -14.48 10.90
CA LYS A 127 16.82 -14.74 11.37
C LYS A 127 17.84 -14.47 10.26
N ILE A 128 17.70 -13.37 9.57
CA ILE A 128 18.61 -12.88 8.53
C ILE A 128 18.95 -11.41 8.78
N GLU A 129 19.98 -10.91 8.10
CA GLU A 129 20.34 -9.50 8.15
C GLU A 129 19.33 -8.63 7.40
N VAL A 130 19.16 -7.38 7.85
CA VAL A 130 18.23 -6.43 7.22
C VAL A 130 18.58 -6.17 5.77
N ASP A 131 19.89 -6.08 5.45
CA ASP A 131 20.38 -5.88 4.09
C ASP A 131 19.92 -6.99 3.13
N GLN A 132 19.74 -8.21 3.62
CA GLN A 132 19.21 -9.32 2.82
C GLN A 132 17.71 -9.13 2.52
N VAL A 133 16.94 -8.55 3.45
CA VAL A 133 15.54 -8.18 3.19
C VAL A 133 15.47 -7.02 2.21
N GLU A 134 16.31 -6.02 2.38
CA GLU A 134 16.38 -4.86 1.48
C GLU A 134 16.79 -5.25 0.06
N ALA A 135 17.66 -6.24 -0.11
CA ALA A 135 18.05 -6.75 -1.42
C ALA A 135 16.91 -7.43 -2.20
N MET A 136 15.84 -7.85 -1.51
CA MET A 136 14.66 -8.46 -2.15
C MET A 136 13.71 -7.43 -2.74
N ILE A 137 13.84 -6.15 -2.40
CA ILE A 137 12.94 -5.07 -2.79
C ILE A 137 13.68 -3.99 -3.58
N LYS A 138 12.96 -3.25 -4.40
CA LYS A 138 13.53 -2.21 -5.29
C LYS A 138 13.54 -0.82 -4.65
N SER A 139 12.66 -0.60 -3.68
CA SER A 139 12.41 0.72 -3.11
C SER A 139 13.54 1.29 -2.22
N PRO A 140 14.45 0.53 -1.56
CA PRO A 140 15.47 1.13 -0.70
C PRO A 140 16.36 2.13 -1.40
N ALA A 141 16.79 1.81 -2.62
CA ALA A 141 17.62 2.71 -3.44
C ALA A 141 16.90 4.01 -3.84
N VAL A 142 15.55 3.97 -3.87
CA VAL A 142 14.72 5.09 -4.26
C VAL A 142 14.47 6.04 -3.10
N PHE A 143 14.45 5.52 -1.87
CA PHE A 143 14.12 6.27 -0.66
C PHE A 143 15.33 6.83 0.10
N LYS A 144 16.56 6.55 -0.34
CA LYS A 144 17.74 7.25 0.18
C LYS A 144 17.62 8.74 -0.14
N PRO A 145 18.10 9.64 0.74
CA PRO A 145 18.06 11.08 0.50
C PRO A 145 18.65 11.36 -0.88
N THR A 146 17.85 11.87 -1.77
CA THR A 146 18.18 11.99 -3.19
C THR A 146 18.20 13.46 -3.51
N ASP A 147 19.18 13.90 -4.27
CA ASP A 147 19.25 15.24 -4.84
C ASP A 147 18.10 15.42 -5.86
N GLU A 148 17.79 16.66 -6.15
CA GLU A 148 16.74 17.05 -7.09
C GLU A 148 16.95 16.45 -8.48
N LYS A 149 18.22 16.35 -8.92
CA LYS A 149 18.61 15.78 -10.21
C LYS A 149 18.21 14.31 -10.33
N THR A 150 18.47 13.52 -9.30
CA THR A 150 18.09 12.10 -9.28
C THR A 150 16.57 11.90 -9.26
N ILE A 151 15.83 12.82 -8.65
CA ILE A 151 14.36 12.81 -8.68
C ILE A 151 13.87 13.06 -10.11
N GLN A 152 14.43 14.05 -10.81
CA GLN A 152 14.07 14.36 -12.20
C GLN A 152 14.41 13.22 -13.17
N GLU A 153 15.56 12.57 -13.02
CA GLU A 153 15.95 11.41 -13.84
C GLU A 153 14.99 10.24 -13.65
N ARG A 154 14.55 9.99 -12.42
CA ARG A 154 13.57 8.93 -12.11
C ARG A 154 12.20 9.25 -12.66
N LEU A 155 11.77 10.52 -12.55
CA LEU A 155 10.52 10.99 -13.13
C LEU A 155 10.50 10.80 -14.64
N SER A 156 11.56 11.22 -15.33
CA SER A 156 11.68 11.08 -16.79
C SER A 156 11.56 9.61 -17.21
N ARG A 157 12.20 8.71 -16.47
CA ARG A 157 12.11 7.26 -16.71
C ARG A 157 10.70 6.74 -16.49
N TYR A 158 10.04 7.14 -15.38
CA TYR A 158 8.66 6.74 -15.10
C TYR A 158 7.67 7.25 -16.16
N ILE A 159 7.81 8.48 -16.62
CA ILE A 159 6.96 9.05 -17.69
C ILE A 159 7.13 8.25 -18.97
N GLN A 160 8.36 7.83 -19.30
CA GLN A 160 8.63 6.99 -20.49
C GLN A 160 8.04 5.60 -20.37
N GLU A 161 8.12 4.98 -19.18
CA GLU A 161 7.63 3.62 -18.93
C GLU A 161 6.12 3.54 -18.72
N SER A 162 5.51 4.61 -18.20
CA SER A 162 4.09 4.64 -17.91
C SER A 162 3.28 5.22 -19.08
N ARG A 163 2.30 4.46 -19.57
CA ARG A 163 1.29 4.97 -20.53
C ARG A 163 0.41 6.09 -19.94
N LEU A 164 0.66 6.49 -18.71
CA LEU A 164 -0.06 7.55 -17.97
C LEU A 164 0.21 8.95 -18.54
N ALA A 165 1.29 9.15 -19.29
CA ALA A 165 1.62 10.42 -19.93
C ALA A 165 0.47 10.99 -20.78
N ASN A 166 -0.35 10.13 -21.39
CA ASN A 166 -1.47 10.55 -22.23
C ASN A 166 -2.74 10.95 -21.45
N HIS A 167 -2.85 10.59 -20.19
CA HIS A 167 -4.09 10.81 -19.41
C HIS A 167 -4.08 12.13 -18.62
N TYR A 168 -2.90 12.74 -18.40
CA TYR A 168 -2.72 13.91 -17.52
C TYR A 168 -2.26 15.19 -18.23
N LEU A 169 -2.34 15.24 -19.56
CA LEU A 169 -1.84 16.38 -20.37
C LEU A 169 -2.65 17.67 -20.26
N VAL A 170 -3.63 17.78 -19.37
CA VAL A 170 -4.62 18.87 -19.42
C VAL A 170 -4.34 20.05 -18.47
N THR A 171 -3.37 19.97 -17.54
CA THR A 171 -3.17 21.04 -16.55
C THR A 171 -1.95 21.95 -16.83
N LYS A 172 -2.10 23.28 -16.62
CA LYS A 172 -1.16 24.33 -17.00
C LYS A 172 0.10 24.47 -16.13
N ASN A 173 0.25 23.76 -15.02
CA ASN A 173 1.36 23.90 -14.06
C ASN A 173 2.32 22.70 -14.12
N HIS A 174 3.43 22.83 -14.84
CA HIS A 174 4.39 21.73 -15.05
C HIS A 174 4.98 21.15 -13.76
N HIS A 175 5.46 21.93 -12.82
CA HIS A 175 6.11 21.45 -11.60
C HIS A 175 5.20 20.62 -10.68
N ARG A 176 3.95 21.02 -10.50
CA ARG A 176 3.01 20.27 -9.65
C ARG A 176 2.63 18.94 -10.26
N LYS A 177 2.51 18.84 -11.57
CA LYS A 177 2.25 17.57 -12.26
C LYS A 177 3.35 16.56 -11.99
N GLU A 178 4.60 16.98 -12.01
CA GLU A 178 5.77 16.15 -11.78
C GLU A 178 5.71 15.47 -10.40
N ILE A 179 5.27 16.19 -9.37
CA ILE A 179 5.13 15.64 -8.02
C ILE A 179 4.04 14.58 -7.93
N TYR A 180 2.89 14.79 -8.57
CA TYR A 180 1.85 13.76 -8.60
C TYR A 180 2.30 12.51 -9.34
N TYR A 181 3.02 12.64 -10.45
CA TYR A 181 3.63 11.51 -11.15
C TYR A 181 4.61 10.76 -10.27
N LEU A 182 5.45 11.48 -9.53
CA LEU A 182 6.36 10.85 -8.57
C LEU A 182 5.64 10.13 -7.44
N LYS A 183 4.56 10.70 -6.91
CA LYS A 183 3.73 10.03 -5.90
C LYS A 183 3.16 8.71 -6.43
N TYR A 184 2.64 8.68 -7.67
CA TYR A 184 2.17 7.45 -8.31
C TYR A 184 3.30 6.46 -8.52
N TYR A 185 4.43 6.90 -9.03
CA TYR A 185 5.60 6.06 -9.27
C TYR A 185 6.09 5.37 -7.99
N PHE A 186 6.27 6.13 -6.92
CA PHE A 186 6.69 5.58 -5.64
C PHE A 186 5.64 4.66 -5.02
N LEU A 187 4.38 4.99 -5.15
CA LEU A 187 3.30 4.14 -4.69
C LEU A 187 3.29 2.81 -5.42
N ASP A 188 3.43 2.82 -6.74
CA ASP A 188 3.48 1.60 -7.55
C ASP A 188 4.68 0.74 -7.18
N MET A 189 5.85 1.34 -7.00
CA MET A 189 7.08 0.64 -6.60
C MET A 189 6.94 -0.02 -5.22
N VAL A 190 6.48 0.71 -4.22
CA VAL A 190 6.27 0.18 -2.86
C VAL A 190 5.21 -0.93 -2.86
N THR A 191 4.20 -0.82 -3.71
CA THR A 191 3.17 -1.86 -3.87
C THR A 191 3.76 -3.16 -4.41
N GLU A 192 4.62 -3.08 -5.44
CA GLU A 192 5.28 -4.26 -6.01
C GLU A 192 6.28 -4.89 -5.02
N ASP A 193 6.99 -4.09 -4.25
CA ASP A 193 7.85 -4.58 -3.18
C ASP A 193 7.04 -5.29 -2.09
N ALA A 194 5.88 -4.74 -1.71
CA ALA A 194 4.98 -5.39 -0.74
C ALA A 194 4.49 -6.75 -1.22
N LYS A 195 4.10 -6.87 -2.50
CA LYS A 195 3.73 -8.15 -3.11
C LYS A 195 4.91 -9.14 -3.13
N THR A 196 6.11 -8.65 -3.41
CA THR A 196 7.33 -9.47 -3.41
C THR A 196 7.60 -10.03 -2.02
N LEU A 197 7.57 -9.20 -0.98
CA LEU A 197 7.76 -9.66 0.40
C LEU A 197 6.65 -10.59 0.85
N LEU A 198 5.39 -10.33 0.49
CA LEU A 198 4.29 -11.26 0.79
C LEU A 198 4.54 -12.65 0.22
N LYS A 199 4.97 -12.75 -1.04
CA LYS A 199 5.33 -14.04 -1.67
C LYS A 199 6.44 -14.74 -0.89
N GLN A 200 7.48 -14.02 -0.46
CA GLN A 200 8.57 -14.60 0.33
C GLN A 200 8.09 -15.08 1.71
N ILE A 201 7.21 -14.32 2.37
CA ILE A 201 6.59 -14.71 3.64
C ILE A 201 5.82 -16.02 3.47
N CYS A 202 4.97 -16.11 2.44
CA CYS A 202 4.16 -17.30 2.18
C CYS A 202 5.02 -18.53 1.83
N LEU A 203 6.09 -18.35 1.06
CA LEU A 203 7.03 -19.43 0.73
C LEU A 203 7.76 -19.96 1.96
N ARG A 204 8.30 -19.07 2.79
CA ARG A 204 9.01 -19.46 4.03
C ARG A 204 8.08 -20.16 5.02
N ASN A 205 6.85 -19.66 5.16
CA ASN A 205 5.87 -20.30 6.06
C ASN A 205 5.49 -21.72 5.60
N LYS A 206 5.45 -21.99 4.29
CA LYS A 206 5.25 -23.33 3.76
C LYS A 206 6.41 -24.27 4.08
N LEU A 207 7.65 -23.78 3.99
CA LEU A 207 8.84 -24.58 4.30
C LEU A 207 8.95 -24.93 5.79
N LEU A 208 8.41 -24.08 6.67
CA LEU A 208 8.42 -24.33 8.13
C LEU A 208 7.25 -25.20 8.60
N SER A 209 6.28 -25.47 7.74
CA SER A 209 5.07 -26.25 8.04
C SER A 209 5.19 -27.72 7.60
N ASN A 210 6.24 -28.05 6.84
CA ASN A 210 6.62 -29.42 6.44
C ASN A 210 7.76 -29.93 7.35
#